data_38f96fe36416dec1593f3143c3069cfd
#
_entry.id   38f96fe36416dec1593f3143c3069cfd
#
_cell.length_a   1.000
_cell.length_b   1.000
_cell.length_c   1.000
_cell.angle_alpha   90.00
_cell.angle_beta   90.00
_cell.angle_gamma   90.00
#
_symmetry.space_group_name_H-M   'P 1'
#
loop_
_entity.id
_entity.type
_entity.pdbx_description
1 polymer ?
#
loop_
_entity_poly.entity_id
_entity_poly.type
_entity_poly.pdbx_seq_one_letter_code
_entity_poly.pdbx_strand_id
1 'polypeptide(L)'
;FLNNFTPSLTYKGTGGAHNTFLLELLDTIDANNEKFDFLYKKPYKQFKISVDSLRDQRRAFYLRKKTEISWNKEFDALVKNLIDYSYYTNLEIYALNHQNWFPKDSLPADYFGYKQKISFNNKQLLAFKPYINYLTLVLNKNNFNNKTTISNELKALEAADSLFTDNSLKNKVTYELAKQYVLNYA
;
A
#
# COMPACT_ATOMS: atom_id res chain seq x y z
N PHE A 1 -2.48 11.94 -31.06
CA PHE A 1 -2.33 13.16 -30.24
C PHE A 1 -3.39 13.11 -29.12
N LEU A 2 -3.08 12.49 -28.00
CA LEU A 2 -3.86 12.62 -26.77
C LEU A 2 -3.25 13.78 -25.99
N ASN A 3 -3.93 14.92 -26.02
CA ASN A 3 -3.64 16.04 -25.15
C ASN A 3 -3.90 15.57 -23.70
N ASN A 4 -2.85 15.33 -22.94
CA ASN A 4 -2.91 15.19 -21.50
C ASN A 4 -3.28 16.54 -20.89
N PHE A 5 -4.54 16.88 -20.91
CA PHE A 5 -5.11 17.89 -20.03
C PHE A 5 -5.24 17.24 -18.65
N THR A 6 -4.18 17.25 -17.88
CA THR A 6 -4.31 17.23 -16.42
C THR A 6 -4.66 18.67 -16.02
N PRO A 7 -5.92 19.00 -15.72
CA PRO A 7 -6.22 20.28 -15.12
C PRO A 7 -5.40 20.36 -13.84
N SER A 8 -4.58 21.38 -13.70
CA SER A 8 -3.93 21.69 -12.42
C SER A 8 -5.02 22.02 -11.42
N LEU A 9 -5.54 20.99 -10.72
CA LEU A 9 -6.49 21.16 -9.64
C LEU A 9 -5.80 21.97 -8.54
N THR A 10 -6.26 23.20 -8.35
CA THR A 10 -5.82 24.03 -7.24
C THR A 10 -6.93 24.11 -6.21
N TYR A 11 -6.63 23.76 -4.98
CA TYR A 11 -7.55 23.88 -3.87
C TYR A 11 -7.39 25.27 -3.24
N LYS A 12 -8.52 25.97 -3.02
CA LYS A 12 -8.56 27.29 -2.36
C LYS A 12 -9.26 27.18 -1.00
N GLY A 13 -9.00 28.13 -0.10
CA GLY A 13 -9.63 28.20 1.22
C GLY A 13 -8.90 27.39 2.28
N THR A 14 -9.56 27.19 3.43
CA THR A 14 -9.01 26.45 4.58
C THR A 14 -8.68 25.02 4.16
N GLY A 15 -7.42 24.62 4.35
CA GLY A 15 -6.93 23.28 3.95
C GLY A 15 -6.52 23.17 2.47
N GLY A 16 -6.64 24.22 1.66
CA GLY A 16 -6.26 24.20 0.25
C GLY A 16 -4.83 23.75 0.02
N ALA A 17 -3.88 24.29 0.79
CA ALA A 17 -2.46 23.91 0.71
C ALA A 17 -2.22 22.43 1.05
N HIS A 18 -2.94 21.88 2.05
CA HIS A 18 -2.87 20.46 2.43
C HIS A 18 -3.37 19.56 1.30
N ASN A 19 -4.50 19.90 0.69
CA ASN A 19 -5.07 19.12 -0.40
C ASN A 19 -4.21 19.20 -1.66
N THR A 20 -3.64 20.37 -1.98
CA THR A 20 -2.69 20.51 -3.10
C THR A 20 -1.45 19.64 -2.88
N PHE A 21 -0.89 19.68 -1.66
CA PHE A 21 0.24 18.81 -1.32
C PHE A 21 -0.10 17.31 -1.44
N LEU A 22 -1.28 16.90 -0.94
CA LEU A 22 -1.70 15.49 -1.07
C LEU A 22 -1.86 15.08 -2.53
N LEU A 23 -2.41 15.94 -3.37
CA LEU A 23 -2.53 15.69 -4.80
C LEU A 23 -1.15 15.52 -5.45
N GLU A 24 -0.22 16.45 -5.20
CA GLU A 24 1.16 16.37 -5.69
C GLU A 24 1.86 15.08 -5.22
N LEU A 25 1.66 14.67 -3.97
CA LEU A 25 2.22 13.43 -3.44
C LEU A 25 1.60 12.18 -4.08
N LEU A 26 0.28 12.16 -4.28
CA LEU A 26 -0.43 11.06 -4.94
C LEU A 26 -0.02 10.94 -6.41
N ASP A 27 0.09 12.06 -7.13
CA ASP A 27 0.57 12.08 -8.50
C ASP A 27 1.97 11.46 -8.62
N THR A 28 2.87 11.73 -7.66
CA THR A 28 4.20 11.10 -7.64
C THR A 28 4.11 9.60 -7.36
N ILE A 29 3.13 9.15 -6.57
CA ILE A 29 2.90 7.73 -6.29
C ILE A 29 2.36 7.05 -7.56
N ASP A 30 1.37 7.62 -8.22
CA ASP A 30 0.70 7.06 -9.38
C ASP A 30 1.62 7.05 -10.62
N ALA A 31 2.34 8.14 -10.89
CA ALA A 31 3.34 8.19 -11.96
C ALA A 31 4.46 7.13 -11.82
N ASN A 32 4.71 6.68 -10.59
CA ASN A 32 5.63 5.58 -10.34
C ASN A 32 4.96 4.21 -10.49
N ASN A 33 3.65 4.09 -10.26
CA ASN A 33 2.92 2.82 -10.37
C ASN A 33 3.03 2.21 -11.78
N GLU A 34 3.01 3.03 -12.83
CA GLU A 34 3.25 2.57 -14.21
C GLU A 34 4.65 1.94 -14.40
N LYS A 35 5.63 2.36 -13.60
CA LYS A 35 6.99 1.83 -13.62
C LYS A 35 7.17 0.58 -12.75
N PHE A 36 6.22 0.31 -11.83
CA PHE A 36 6.36 -0.79 -10.89
C PHE A 36 6.29 -2.16 -11.55
N ASP A 37 5.52 -2.35 -12.61
CA ASP A 37 5.50 -3.61 -13.36
C ASP A 37 6.90 -4.00 -13.84
N PHE A 38 7.70 -3.02 -14.25
CA PHE A 38 9.09 -3.23 -14.62
C PHE A 38 9.98 -3.46 -13.38
N LEU A 39 9.73 -2.75 -12.27
CA LEU A 39 10.51 -2.91 -11.05
C LEU A 39 10.32 -4.29 -10.40
N TYR A 40 9.10 -4.84 -10.44
CA TYR A 40 8.82 -6.18 -9.89
C TYR A 40 9.54 -7.30 -10.64
N LYS A 41 9.97 -7.06 -11.87
CA LYS A 41 10.75 -8.00 -12.70
C LYS A 41 12.27 -7.87 -12.49
N LYS A 42 12.72 -7.04 -11.55
CA LYS A 42 14.14 -6.90 -11.24
C LYS A 42 14.58 -7.88 -10.15
N PRO A 43 15.84 -8.34 -10.15
CA PRO A 43 16.41 -9.05 -9.02
C PRO A 43 16.27 -8.26 -7.71
N TYR A 44 16.13 -8.96 -6.60
CA TYR A 44 15.82 -8.37 -5.29
C TYR A 44 16.67 -7.13 -4.94
N LYS A 45 17.97 -7.20 -5.09
CA LYS A 45 18.86 -6.07 -4.75
C LYS A 45 18.52 -4.80 -5.54
N GLN A 46 18.25 -4.95 -6.84
CA GLN A 46 17.91 -3.80 -7.71
C GLN A 46 16.50 -3.26 -7.39
N PHE A 47 15.55 -4.16 -7.17
CA PHE A 47 14.20 -3.78 -6.71
C PHE A 47 14.29 -3.00 -5.40
N LYS A 48 15.00 -3.53 -4.40
CA LYS A 48 15.12 -2.93 -3.07
C LYS A 48 15.73 -1.53 -3.13
N ILE A 49 16.83 -1.34 -3.86
CA ILE A 49 17.44 -0.02 -4.08
C ILE A 49 16.43 0.96 -4.71
N SER A 50 15.69 0.50 -5.72
CA SER A 50 14.74 1.35 -6.42
C SER A 50 13.57 1.77 -5.51
N VAL A 51 12.98 0.83 -4.79
CA VAL A 51 11.82 1.14 -3.93
C VAL A 51 12.22 1.95 -2.69
N ASP A 52 13.40 1.74 -2.14
CA ASP A 52 13.95 2.57 -1.07
C ASP A 52 14.17 4.01 -1.55
N SER A 53 14.80 4.19 -2.72
CA SER A 53 15.01 5.50 -3.32
C SER A 53 13.69 6.26 -3.54
N LEU A 54 12.65 5.60 -4.03
CA LEU A 54 11.32 6.20 -4.19
C LEU A 54 10.71 6.63 -2.85
N ARG A 55 10.84 5.80 -1.81
CA ARG A 55 10.40 6.16 -0.46
C ARG A 55 11.14 7.38 0.08
N ASP A 56 12.46 7.42 -0.09
CA ASP A 56 13.29 8.52 0.38
C ASP A 56 12.99 9.82 -0.36
N GLN A 57 12.75 9.78 -1.67
CA GLN A 57 12.30 10.94 -2.45
C GLN A 57 10.96 11.48 -1.94
N ARG A 58 9.98 10.61 -1.64
CA ARG A 58 8.68 11.02 -1.09
C ARG A 58 8.82 11.61 0.32
N ARG A 59 9.72 11.04 1.14
CA ARG A 59 10.02 11.58 2.47
C ARG A 59 10.71 12.93 2.40
N ALA A 60 11.66 13.12 1.47
CA ALA A 60 12.31 14.41 1.26
C ALA A 60 11.31 15.46 0.78
N PHE A 61 10.41 15.09 -0.14
CA PHE A 61 9.32 15.97 -0.58
C PHE A 61 8.40 16.36 0.58
N TYR A 62 7.95 15.38 1.37
CA TYR A 62 7.16 15.64 2.58
C TYR A 62 7.87 16.58 3.56
N LEU A 63 9.15 16.34 3.87
CA LEU A 63 9.89 17.17 4.83
C LEU A 63 10.02 18.63 4.34
N ARG A 64 10.29 18.82 3.04
CA ARG A 64 10.36 20.16 2.44
C ARG A 64 9.00 20.87 2.55
N LYS A 65 7.92 20.21 2.14
CA LYS A 65 6.57 20.81 2.21
C LYS A 65 6.09 21.07 3.63
N LYS A 66 6.50 20.26 4.58
CA LYS A 66 6.19 20.47 6.00
C LYS A 66 6.78 21.77 6.55
N THR A 67 7.92 22.24 6.02
CA THR A 67 8.48 23.55 6.40
C THR A 67 7.77 24.73 5.74
N GLU A 68 7.13 24.50 4.60
CA GLU A 68 6.41 25.52 3.83
C GLU A 68 4.95 25.66 4.28
N ILE A 69 4.33 24.56 4.73
CA ILE A 69 2.91 24.49 5.06
C ILE A 69 2.77 24.12 6.54
N SER A 70 2.10 24.99 7.31
CA SER A 70 1.75 24.65 8.69
C SER A 70 0.61 23.63 8.71
N TRP A 71 0.83 22.45 9.26
CA TRP A 71 -0.18 21.41 9.45
C TRP A 71 -0.16 20.78 10.84
N ASN A 72 -1.27 20.19 11.24
CA ASN A 72 -1.43 19.58 12.55
C ASN A 72 -0.81 18.16 12.60
N LYS A 73 -0.81 17.58 13.81
CA LYS A 73 -0.25 16.23 14.06
C LYS A 73 -1.00 15.13 13.32
N GLU A 74 -2.31 15.27 13.16
CA GLU A 74 -3.16 14.29 12.49
C GLU A 74 -2.82 14.22 11.00
N PHE A 75 -2.67 15.36 10.36
CA PHE A 75 -2.26 15.43 8.95
C PHE A 75 -0.82 14.92 8.76
N ASP A 76 0.09 15.26 9.68
CA ASP A 76 1.46 14.74 9.70
C ASP A 76 1.49 13.20 9.75
N ALA A 77 0.69 12.61 10.64
CA ALA A 77 0.57 11.16 10.76
C ALA A 77 -0.04 10.52 9.49
N LEU A 78 -1.07 11.16 8.91
CA LEU A 78 -1.69 10.70 7.66
C LEU A 78 -0.68 10.63 6.51
N VAL A 79 0.12 11.70 6.32
CA VAL A 79 1.13 11.75 5.24
C VAL A 79 2.21 10.69 5.44
N LYS A 80 2.72 10.53 6.65
CA LYS A 80 3.71 9.48 6.97
C LYS A 80 3.15 8.10 6.67
N ASN A 81 1.93 7.82 7.11
CA ASN A 81 1.26 6.56 6.83
C ASN A 81 1.07 6.32 5.33
N LEU A 82 0.70 7.35 4.55
CA LEU A 82 0.54 7.24 3.10
C LEU A 82 1.85 6.80 2.43
N ILE A 83 2.97 7.42 2.80
CA ILE A 83 4.29 7.07 2.27
C ILE A 83 4.67 5.64 2.69
N ASP A 84 4.50 5.31 3.96
CA ASP A 84 4.94 4.02 4.51
C ASP A 84 4.06 2.85 4.02
N TYR A 85 2.73 2.98 3.97
CA TYR A 85 1.86 1.91 3.43
C TYR A 85 2.00 1.74 1.92
N SER A 86 2.26 2.82 1.16
CA SER A 86 2.63 2.69 -0.26
C SER A 86 3.91 1.85 -0.43
N TYR A 87 4.91 2.09 0.40
CA TYR A 87 6.16 1.33 0.39
C TYR A 87 5.94 -0.15 0.79
N TYR A 88 5.21 -0.42 1.87
CA TYR A 88 4.94 -1.78 2.34
C TYR A 88 4.12 -2.59 1.32
N THR A 89 3.15 -1.96 0.67
CA THR A 89 2.38 -2.58 -0.42
C THR A 89 3.28 -3.04 -1.55
N ASN A 90 4.26 -2.21 -1.97
CA ASN A 90 5.20 -2.59 -3.02
C ASN A 90 6.10 -3.76 -2.61
N LEU A 91 6.52 -3.83 -1.33
CA LEU A 91 7.27 -4.99 -0.83
C LEU A 91 6.42 -6.27 -0.87
N GLU A 92 5.15 -6.21 -0.47
CA GLU A 92 4.26 -7.39 -0.53
C GLU A 92 4.02 -7.86 -1.97
N ILE A 93 3.73 -6.93 -2.90
CA ILE A 93 3.52 -7.27 -4.32
C ILE A 93 4.78 -7.87 -4.92
N TYR A 94 5.96 -7.32 -4.62
CA TYR A 94 7.22 -7.91 -5.07
C TYR A 94 7.38 -9.35 -4.58
N ALA A 95 7.15 -9.60 -3.29
CA ALA A 95 7.27 -10.94 -2.73
C ALA A 95 6.26 -11.93 -3.34
N LEU A 96 5.05 -11.49 -3.70
CA LEU A 96 4.05 -12.30 -4.42
C LEU A 96 4.55 -12.74 -5.81
N ASN A 97 5.19 -11.83 -6.51
CA ASN A 97 5.60 -12.05 -7.89
C ASN A 97 7.02 -12.62 -8.02
N HIS A 98 7.84 -12.54 -6.96
CA HIS A 98 9.25 -12.91 -7.01
C HIS A 98 9.49 -14.33 -7.51
N GLN A 99 8.76 -15.31 -6.99
CA GLN A 99 8.91 -16.72 -7.39
C GLN A 99 8.53 -16.96 -8.86
N ASN A 100 7.60 -16.17 -9.41
CA ASN A 100 7.21 -16.28 -10.81
C ASN A 100 8.32 -15.80 -11.75
N TRP A 101 9.03 -14.74 -11.35
CA TRP A 101 10.11 -14.17 -12.16
C TRP A 101 11.47 -14.78 -11.87
N PHE A 102 11.68 -15.24 -10.63
CA PHE A 102 12.96 -15.77 -10.15
C PHE A 102 12.76 -17.09 -9.41
N PRO A 103 12.32 -18.17 -10.09
CA PRO A 103 11.94 -19.43 -9.44
C PRO A 103 13.11 -20.14 -8.74
N LYS A 104 14.35 -19.77 -9.05
CA LYS A 104 15.57 -20.32 -8.43
C LYS A 104 16.11 -19.47 -7.29
N ASP A 105 15.58 -18.26 -7.10
CA ASP A 105 16.06 -17.32 -6.10
C ASP A 105 15.10 -17.30 -4.91
N SER A 106 15.65 -17.24 -3.69
CA SER A 106 14.87 -16.99 -2.48
C SER A 106 15.03 -15.55 -2.02
N LEU A 107 13.96 -14.99 -1.44
CA LEU A 107 14.05 -13.72 -0.74
C LEU A 107 14.92 -13.86 0.50
N PRO A 108 15.65 -12.81 0.93
CA PRO A 108 16.41 -12.84 2.17
C PRO A 108 15.54 -13.23 3.38
N ALA A 109 16.12 -13.90 4.36
CA ALA A 109 15.40 -14.37 5.56
C ALA A 109 14.75 -13.21 6.34
N ASP A 110 15.37 -12.04 6.33
CA ASP A 110 14.89 -10.82 7.00
C ASP A 110 13.97 -9.95 6.13
N TYR A 111 13.62 -10.41 4.92
CA TYR A 111 12.80 -9.62 3.97
C TYR A 111 11.53 -9.04 4.60
N PHE A 112 10.84 -9.82 5.40
CA PHE A 112 9.58 -9.42 6.05
C PHE A 112 9.77 -8.70 7.39
N GLY A 113 10.99 -8.33 7.77
CA GLY A 113 11.28 -7.62 9.03
C GLY A 113 10.53 -6.29 9.17
N TYR A 114 10.15 -5.65 8.08
CA TYR A 114 9.33 -4.41 8.11
C TYR A 114 7.95 -4.63 8.72
N LYS A 115 7.40 -5.85 8.70
CA LYS A 115 6.09 -6.18 9.29
C LYS A 115 6.04 -5.95 10.80
N GLN A 116 7.15 -6.02 11.49
CA GLN A 116 7.25 -5.72 12.92
C GLN A 116 6.87 -4.27 13.27
N LYS A 117 6.91 -3.36 12.27
CA LYS A 117 6.54 -1.95 12.41
C LYS A 117 5.06 -1.69 12.14
N ILE A 118 4.30 -2.71 11.77
CA ILE A 118 2.91 -2.59 11.32
C ILE A 118 1.99 -3.17 12.39
N SER A 119 1.08 -2.33 12.90
CA SER A 119 -0.02 -2.81 13.73
C SER A 119 -1.17 -3.27 12.84
N PHE A 120 -1.53 -4.54 12.92
CA PHE A 120 -2.67 -5.12 12.19
C PHE A 120 -4.04 -4.77 12.84
N ASN A 121 -4.04 -4.24 14.06
CA ASN A 121 -5.26 -3.85 14.78
C ASN A 121 -5.27 -2.34 15.09
N ASN A 122 -4.81 -1.49 14.15
CA ASN A 122 -4.83 -0.05 14.34
C ASN A 122 -6.17 0.56 13.93
N LYS A 123 -7.08 0.68 14.89
CA LYS A 123 -8.41 1.28 14.72
C LYS A 123 -8.38 2.74 14.20
N GLN A 124 -7.33 3.50 14.52
CA GLN A 124 -7.20 4.89 14.06
C GLN A 124 -7.06 4.98 12.53
N LEU A 125 -6.62 3.90 11.88
CA LEU A 125 -6.47 3.80 10.43
C LEU A 125 -7.68 3.14 9.74
N LEU A 126 -8.80 2.93 10.42
CA LEU A 126 -10.00 2.28 9.87
C LEU A 126 -10.51 2.95 8.58
N ALA A 127 -10.48 4.28 8.53
CA ALA A 127 -10.89 5.06 7.35
C ALA A 127 -9.76 5.26 6.34
N PHE A 128 -8.55 4.82 6.64
CA PHE A 128 -7.38 5.05 5.80
C PHE A 128 -7.23 3.94 4.76
N LYS A 129 -7.69 4.20 3.55
CA LYS A 129 -7.74 3.21 2.47
C LYS A 129 -6.40 2.51 2.17
N PRO A 130 -5.22 3.17 2.13
CA PRO A 130 -3.95 2.48 1.92
C PRO A 130 -3.65 1.40 2.97
N TYR A 131 -4.04 1.62 4.23
CA TYR A 131 -3.92 0.61 5.27
C TYR A 131 -4.85 -0.59 5.04
N ILE A 132 -6.11 -0.33 4.74
CA ILE A 132 -7.09 -1.40 4.45
C ILE A 132 -6.64 -2.21 3.23
N ASN A 133 -6.21 -1.55 2.15
CA ASN A 133 -5.68 -2.23 0.96
C ASN A 133 -4.45 -3.09 1.27
N TYR A 134 -3.55 -2.61 2.13
CA TYR A 134 -2.41 -3.39 2.58
C TYR A 134 -2.85 -4.64 3.36
N LEU A 135 -3.80 -4.51 4.29
CA LEU A 135 -4.31 -5.63 5.07
C LEU A 135 -4.98 -6.69 4.17
N THR A 136 -5.82 -6.28 3.23
CA THR A 136 -6.47 -7.21 2.28
C THR A 136 -5.44 -7.92 1.39
N LEU A 137 -4.40 -7.21 0.95
CA LEU A 137 -3.31 -7.80 0.17
C LEU A 137 -2.57 -8.87 0.96
N VAL A 138 -2.21 -8.61 2.22
CA VAL A 138 -1.49 -9.56 3.08
C VAL A 138 -2.33 -10.81 3.36
N LEU A 139 -3.65 -10.65 3.59
CA LEU A 139 -4.56 -11.76 3.82
C LEU A 139 -4.72 -12.63 2.58
N ASN A 140 -4.92 -12.03 1.42
CA ASN A 140 -5.00 -12.75 0.16
C ASN A 140 -3.71 -13.54 -0.13
N LYS A 141 -2.54 -12.93 0.13
CA LYS A 141 -1.24 -13.56 -0.10
C LYS A 141 -1.04 -14.86 0.67
N ASN A 142 -1.41 -14.88 1.94
CA ASN A 142 -1.17 -16.04 2.81
C ASN A 142 -1.91 -17.30 2.32
N ASN A 143 -2.86 -17.14 1.40
CA ASN A 143 -3.74 -18.20 0.92
C ASN A 143 -3.36 -18.75 -0.46
N PHE A 144 -2.49 -18.06 -1.23
CA PHE A 144 -2.10 -18.50 -2.59
C PHE A 144 -1.24 -19.78 -2.60
N ASN A 145 -0.57 -20.12 -1.51
CA ASN A 145 0.40 -21.23 -1.47
C ASN A 145 -0.18 -22.58 -1.02
N ASN A 146 -1.45 -22.65 -0.64
CA ASN A 146 -2.05 -23.90 -0.13
C ASN A 146 -2.92 -24.57 -1.19
N LYS A 147 -2.54 -25.79 -1.63
CA LYS A 147 -3.30 -26.68 -2.54
C LYS A 147 -4.51 -27.32 -1.82
N THR A 148 -5.34 -26.55 -1.16
CA THR A 148 -6.55 -27.09 -0.51
C THR A 148 -7.79 -26.83 -1.36
N THR A 149 -8.85 -27.61 -1.13
CA THR A 149 -10.15 -27.56 -1.84
C THR A 149 -10.98 -26.31 -1.52
N ILE A 150 -10.60 -25.56 -0.46
CA ILE A 150 -11.27 -24.30 -0.08
C ILE A 150 -10.67 -23.17 -0.90
N SER A 151 -11.52 -22.31 -1.46
CA SER A 151 -11.04 -21.14 -2.24
C SER A 151 -10.14 -20.24 -1.41
N ASN A 152 -9.20 -19.59 -2.06
CA ASN A 152 -8.25 -18.68 -1.37
C ASN A 152 -8.98 -17.52 -0.68
N GLU A 153 -10.12 -17.12 -1.22
CA GLU A 153 -10.96 -16.06 -0.68
C GLU A 153 -11.58 -16.46 0.66
N LEU A 154 -12.09 -17.69 0.78
CA LEU A 154 -12.63 -18.18 2.06
C LEU A 154 -11.55 -18.21 3.13
N LYS A 155 -10.36 -18.66 2.79
CA LYS A 155 -9.22 -18.64 3.72
C LYS A 155 -8.83 -17.23 4.14
N ALA A 156 -8.91 -16.26 3.24
CA ALA A 156 -8.65 -14.85 3.57
C ALA A 156 -9.69 -14.32 4.56
N LEU A 157 -10.96 -14.72 4.42
CA LEU A 157 -12.02 -14.36 5.36
C LEU A 157 -11.82 -15.01 6.73
N GLU A 158 -11.48 -16.30 6.79
CA GLU A 158 -11.15 -17.02 8.03
C GLU A 158 -9.93 -16.40 8.73
N ALA A 159 -8.89 -16.04 7.95
CA ALA A 159 -7.71 -15.37 8.47
C ALA A 159 -8.05 -13.97 9.02
N ALA A 160 -8.94 -13.23 8.36
CA ALA A 160 -9.42 -11.94 8.87
C ALA A 160 -10.16 -12.11 10.19
N ASP A 161 -11.00 -13.15 10.32
CA ASP A 161 -11.75 -13.44 11.55
C ASP A 161 -10.82 -13.70 12.74
N SER A 162 -9.74 -14.42 12.53
CA SER A 162 -8.76 -14.77 13.58
C SER A 162 -7.74 -13.65 13.88
N LEU A 163 -7.38 -12.82 12.87
CA LEU A 163 -6.32 -11.80 13.01
C LEU A 163 -6.81 -10.53 13.71
N PHE A 164 -8.06 -10.12 13.44
CA PHE A 164 -8.57 -8.84 13.95
C PHE A 164 -9.37 -9.01 15.24
N THR A 165 -8.94 -8.30 16.27
CA THR A 165 -9.62 -8.23 17.57
C THR A 165 -10.68 -7.11 17.62
N ASP A 166 -10.51 -6.04 16.83
CA ASP A 166 -11.49 -4.96 16.70
C ASP A 166 -12.54 -5.31 15.63
N ASN A 167 -13.81 -5.37 16.04
CA ASN A 167 -14.91 -5.75 15.16
C ASN A 167 -15.12 -4.77 14.00
N SER A 168 -14.87 -3.48 14.19
CA SER A 168 -15.04 -2.47 13.13
C SER A 168 -14.01 -2.67 12.03
N LEU A 169 -12.75 -2.96 12.42
CA LEU A 169 -11.68 -3.24 11.50
C LEU A 169 -11.90 -4.58 10.79
N LYS A 170 -12.30 -5.63 11.55
CA LYS A 170 -12.68 -6.93 11.01
C LYS A 170 -13.75 -6.78 9.92
N ASN A 171 -14.85 -6.13 10.24
CA ASN A 171 -15.97 -5.92 9.31
C ASN A 171 -15.53 -5.14 8.07
N LYS A 172 -14.71 -4.11 8.23
CA LYS A 172 -14.21 -3.31 7.10
C LYS A 172 -13.35 -4.15 6.16
N VAL A 173 -12.40 -4.90 6.71
CA VAL A 173 -11.50 -5.74 5.89
C VAL A 173 -12.26 -6.89 5.25
N THR A 174 -13.15 -7.57 5.98
CA THR A 174 -14.00 -8.63 5.45
C THR A 174 -14.88 -8.12 4.29
N TYR A 175 -15.48 -6.93 4.44
CA TYR A 175 -16.25 -6.30 3.38
C TYR A 175 -15.41 -6.06 2.10
N GLU A 176 -14.20 -5.53 2.24
CA GLU A 176 -13.32 -5.28 1.08
C GLU A 176 -12.87 -6.60 0.42
N LEU A 177 -12.61 -7.66 1.20
CA LEU A 177 -12.30 -8.99 0.67
C LEU A 177 -13.49 -9.57 -0.09
N ALA A 178 -14.69 -9.55 0.48
CA ALA A 178 -15.91 -10.03 -0.16
C ALA A 178 -16.23 -9.25 -1.44
N LYS A 179 -16.06 -7.92 -1.42
CA LYS A 179 -16.23 -7.07 -2.60
C LYS A 179 -15.26 -7.45 -3.71
N GLN A 180 -13.98 -7.70 -3.40
CA GLN A 180 -12.99 -8.14 -4.39
C GLN A 180 -13.41 -9.50 -5.00
N TYR A 181 -13.89 -10.42 -4.17
CA TYR A 181 -14.40 -11.71 -4.65
C TYR A 181 -15.55 -11.53 -5.65
N VAL A 182 -16.58 -10.76 -5.28
CA VAL A 182 -17.73 -10.51 -6.16
C VAL A 182 -17.31 -9.87 -7.48
N LEU A 183 -16.40 -8.88 -7.45
CA LEU A 183 -15.95 -8.18 -8.67
C LEU A 183 -15.09 -9.07 -9.59
N ASN A 184 -14.46 -10.11 -9.06
CA ASN A 184 -13.60 -11.00 -9.84
C ASN A 184 -14.38 -12.19 -10.43
N TYR A 185 -15.53 -12.57 -9.87
CA TYR A 185 -16.26 -13.80 -10.22
C TYR A 185 -17.74 -13.57 -10.59
N ALA A 186 -18.22 -12.32 -10.56
CA ALA A 186 -19.56 -11.95 -11.03
C ALA A 186 -19.53 -11.38 -12.45
#